data_6f4713e81d71d0e63484d73972bcfacf
#
_entry.id   6f4713e81d71d0e63484d73972bcfacf
#
_cell.length_a   1.000
_cell.length_b   1.000
_cell.length_c   1.000
_cell.angle_alpha   90.00
_cell.angle_beta   90.00
_cell.angle_gamma   90.00
#
_symmetry.space_group_name_H-M   'P 1'
#
loop_
_entity.id
_entity.type
_entity.pdbx_description
1 polymer ?
#
loop_
_entity_poly.entity_id
_entity_poly.type
_entity_poly.pdbx_seq_one_letter_code
_entity_poly.pdbx_strand_id
1 'polypeptide(L)'
;MATELRITVWGDFTCPWSHLAWRRTEVLADEGVAIDWRTVEHDPWHHLTPMDVTDRFQALHDELPQVATHLLPGEPLPHTLKGHVPFTGAATSAYAEAYAAGVARPVRRKLFEAFWDNGVDLDDARVLRTLLADDLLKGSSTSEPVWRWGHACDVTGGPISGAAWHLIRDWRSQWQDVGGTVPTLIVDGRAVIGVDAVDWLGTQLRERGLDAWDDRGREHSAA
;
A
#
# COMPACT_ATOMS: atom_id res chain seq x y z
N MET A 1 -30.10 -8.25 -9.47
CA MET A 1 -28.64 -8.45 -9.62
C MET A 1 -28.01 -7.78 -8.41
N ALA A 2 -27.32 -8.52 -7.56
CA ALA A 2 -26.55 -7.91 -6.47
C ALA A 2 -25.45 -7.05 -7.10
N THR A 3 -25.35 -5.80 -6.70
CA THR A 3 -24.27 -4.91 -7.14
C THR A 3 -22.97 -5.51 -6.59
N GLU A 4 -22.03 -5.81 -7.47
CA GLU A 4 -20.72 -6.34 -7.07
C GLU A 4 -20.03 -5.30 -6.17
N LEU A 5 -19.60 -5.70 -4.99
CA LEU A 5 -18.97 -4.79 -4.04
C LEU A 5 -17.65 -4.31 -4.62
N ARG A 6 -17.51 -2.99 -4.71
CA ARG A 6 -16.28 -2.33 -5.13
C ARG A 6 -15.79 -1.39 -4.05
N ILE A 7 -14.52 -1.49 -3.71
CA ILE A 7 -13.88 -0.68 -2.67
C ILE A 7 -12.71 0.09 -3.29
N THR A 8 -12.74 1.42 -3.20
CA THR A 8 -11.55 2.24 -3.47
C THR A 8 -10.84 2.52 -2.15
N VAL A 9 -9.53 2.33 -2.11
CA VAL A 9 -8.72 2.49 -0.90
C VAL A 9 -7.58 3.46 -1.15
N TRP A 10 -7.39 4.42 -0.26
CA TRP A 10 -6.15 5.20 -0.17
C TRP A 10 -5.36 4.74 1.04
N GLY A 11 -4.07 4.45 0.82
CA GLY A 11 -3.16 4.01 1.88
C GLY A 11 -1.72 4.44 1.64
N ASP A 12 -0.92 4.37 2.69
CA ASP A 12 0.52 4.63 2.66
C ASP A 12 1.28 3.37 3.10
N PHE A 13 2.40 3.08 2.45
CA PHE A 13 3.17 1.85 2.70
C PHE A 13 3.79 1.79 4.09
N THR A 14 4.04 2.92 4.75
CA THR A 14 4.61 2.99 6.10
C THR A 14 3.57 3.15 7.21
N CYS A 15 2.29 3.32 6.87
CA CYS A 15 1.23 3.44 7.85
C CYS A 15 0.78 2.06 8.35
N PRO A 16 0.80 1.78 9.68
CA PRO A 16 0.42 0.46 10.21
C PRO A 16 -1.07 0.15 10.03
N TRP A 17 -1.92 1.16 10.05
CA TRP A 17 -3.35 1.01 9.75
C TRP A 17 -3.59 0.69 8.27
N SER A 18 -2.80 1.29 7.36
CA SER A 18 -2.84 0.95 5.94
C SER A 18 -2.33 -0.47 5.68
N HIS A 19 -1.33 -0.93 6.43
CA HIS A 19 -0.87 -2.31 6.36
C HIS A 19 -1.98 -3.30 6.74
N LEU A 20 -2.68 -3.05 7.85
CA LEU A 20 -3.80 -3.90 8.27
C LEU A 20 -4.96 -3.86 7.25
N ALA A 21 -5.30 -2.67 6.73
CA ALA A 21 -6.28 -2.51 5.67
C ALA A 21 -5.88 -3.27 4.40
N TRP A 22 -4.60 -3.20 4.00
CA TRP A 22 -4.09 -3.95 2.86
C TRP A 22 -4.31 -5.45 3.03
N ARG A 23 -3.93 -6.03 4.18
CA ARG A 23 -4.11 -7.47 4.44
C ARG A 23 -5.56 -7.90 4.29
N ARG A 24 -6.49 -7.16 4.89
CA ARG A 24 -7.92 -7.43 4.83
C ARG A 24 -8.47 -7.31 3.40
N THR A 25 -7.99 -6.31 2.66
CA THR A 25 -8.39 -6.15 1.25
C THR A 25 -7.82 -7.24 0.34
N GLU A 26 -6.66 -7.83 0.65
CA GLU A 26 -6.15 -8.98 -0.10
C GLU A 26 -7.07 -10.20 0.05
N VAL A 27 -7.53 -10.49 1.28
CA VAL A 27 -8.48 -11.59 1.53
C VAL A 27 -9.80 -11.34 0.79
N LEU A 28 -10.34 -10.12 0.86
CA LEU A 28 -11.57 -9.77 0.13
C LEU A 28 -11.40 -9.86 -1.40
N ALA A 29 -10.22 -9.49 -1.92
CA ALA A 29 -9.93 -9.59 -3.35
C ALA A 29 -9.84 -11.04 -3.83
N ASP A 30 -9.32 -11.96 -3.01
CA ASP A 30 -9.29 -13.40 -3.31
C ASP A 30 -10.70 -14.00 -3.37
N GLU A 31 -11.68 -13.39 -2.67
CA GLU A 31 -13.09 -13.74 -2.71
C GLU A 31 -13.88 -12.97 -3.81
N GLY A 32 -13.17 -12.28 -4.69
CA GLY A 32 -13.77 -11.63 -5.86
C GLY A 32 -14.27 -10.19 -5.61
N VAL A 33 -14.00 -9.59 -4.45
CA VAL A 33 -14.32 -8.17 -4.24
C VAL A 33 -13.38 -7.29 -5.08
N ALA A 34 -13.95 -6.36 -5.83
CA ALA A 34 -13.16 -5.43 -6.66
C ALA A 34 -12.48 -4.39 -5.77
N ILE A 35 -11.15 -4.46 -5.66
CA ILE A 35 -10.33 -3.53 -4.88
C ILE A 35 -9.57 -2.59 -5.81
N ASP A 36 -9.83 -1.29 -5.71
CA ASP A 36 -9.07 -0.23 -6.37
C ASP A 36 -8.18 0.46 -5.32
N TRP A 37 -6.97 -0.06 -5.17
CA TRP A 37 -6.00 0.51 -4.24
C TRP A 37 -5.25 1.67 -4.88
N ARG A 38 -5.14 2.77 -4.16
CA ARG A 38 -4.42 3.98 -4.53
C ARG A 38 -3.45 4.32 -3.40
N THR A 39 -2.23 4.62 -3.74
CA THR A 39 -1.25 5.00 -2.72
C THR A 39 -1.09 6.51 -2.67
N VAL A 40 -0.88 7.01 -1.46
CA VAL A 40 -0.56 8.42 -1.20
C VAL A 40 0.55 8.48 -0.17
N GLU A 41 1.39 9.46 -0.28
CA GLU A 41 2.33 9.83 0.76
C GLU A 41 1.58 10.74 1.75
N HIS A 42 1.20 10.21 2.91
CA HIS A 42 0.33 10.93 3.86
C HIS A 42 1.07 12.02 4.64
N ASP A 43 2.40 11.89 4.78
CA ASP A 43 3.27 12.92 5.34
C ASP A 43 4.38 13.33 4.34
N PRO A 44 4.01 14.04 3.26
CA PRO A 44 4.96 14.42 2.21
C PRO A 44 5.99 15.47 2.67
N TRP A 45 5.75 16.12 3.82
CA TRP A 45 6.63 17.14 4.39
C TRP A 45 7.62 16.57 5.40
N HIS A 46 7.61 15.31 5.55
CA HIS A 46 8.46 14.53 6.41
C HIS A 46 9.95 14.96 6.33
N HIS A 47 10.49 15.09 5.12
CA HIS A 47 11.87 15.50 4.88
C HIS A 47 12.17 16.97 5.16
N LEU A 48 11.15 17.82 5.29
CA LEU A 48 11.29 19.25 5.52
C LEU A 48 11.21 19.61 7.01
N THR A 49 10.75 18.71 7.85
CA THR A 49 10.68 18.92 9.29
C THR A 49 11.97 18.42 9.95
N PRO A 50 12.64 19.22 10.80
CA PRO A 50 13.81 18.79 11.54
C PRO A 50 13.46 17.84 12.70
N MET A 51 12.57 16.90 12.45
CA MET A 51 12.24 15.84 13.40
C MET A 51 13.34 14.77 13.33
N ASP A 52 13.83 14.32 14.46
CA ASP A 52 14.80 13.23 14.50
C ASP A 52 14.18 11.95 13.89
N VAL A 53 14.97 11.25 13.12
CA VAL A 53 14.58 9.93 12.54
C VAL A 53 14.12 8.98 13.65
N THR A 54 14.71 9.07 14.82
CA THR A 54 14.37 8.32 16.03
C THR A 54 12.94 8.62 16.50
N ASP A 55 12.53 9.89 16.50
CA ASP A 55 11.20 10.30 16.96
C ASP A 55 10.08 9.73 16.09
N ARG A 56 10.32 9.63 14.80
CA ARG A 56 9.33 9.06 13.86
C ARG A 56 9.20 7.57 13.99
N PHE A 57 10.31 6.88 14.15
CA PHE A 57 10.30 5.46 14.44
C PHE A 57 9.57 5.18 15.75
N GLN A 58 9.82 6.03 16.77
CA GLN A 58 9.11 5.94 18.04
C GLN A 58 7.61 6.18 17.90
N ALA A 59 7.20 7.21 17.15
CA ALA A 59 5.79 7.49 16.87
C ALA A 59 5.09 6.31 16.20
N LEU A 60 5.73 5.69 15.18
CA LEU A 60 5.22 4.48 14.56
C LEU A 60 5.09 3.32 15.56
N HIS A 61 6.08 3.16 16.43
CA HIS A 61 6.09 2.13 17.47
C HIS A 61 4.97 2.33 18.50
N ASP A 62 4.66 3.59 18.82
CA ASP A 62 3.61 3.96 19.77
C ASP A 62 2.19 3.73 19.20
N GLU A 63 2.04 3.67 17.88
CA GLU A 63 0.77 3.30 17.23
C GLU A 63 0.49 1.80 17.23
N LEU A 64 1.52 0.95 17.23
CA LEU A 64 1.34 -0.51 17.12
C LEU A 64 0.46 -1.13 18.21
N PRO A 65 0.54 -0.72 19.50
CA PRO A 65 -0.38 -1.21 20.52
C PRO A 65 -1.86 -0.87 20.24
N GLN A 66 -2.12 0.26 19.61
CA GLN A 66 -3.48 0.63 19.20
C GLN A 66 -3.97 -0.26 18.07
N VAL A 67 -3.13 -0.47 17.02
CA VAL A 67 -3.43 -1.41 15.93
C VAL A 67 -3.72 -2.81 16.47
N ALA A 68 -2.97 -3.25 17.49
CA ALA A 68 -3.16 -4.57 18.11
C ALA A 68 -4.57 -4.78 18.67
N THR A 69 -5.24 -3.72 19.13
CA THR A 69 -6.62 -3.81 19.65
C THR A 69 -7.68 -4.03 18.58
N HIS A 70 -7.34 -3.81 17.31
CA HIS A 70 -8.22 -3.96 16.14
C HIS A 70 -7.94 -5.23 15.31
N LEU A 71 -6.97 -6.05 15.74
CA LEU A 71 -6.67 -7.30 15.06
C LEU A 71 -7.81 -8.31 15.21
N LEU A 72 -8.11 -9.01 14.14
CA LEU A 72 -8.95 -10.20 14.16
C LEU A 72 -8.13 -11.41 14.64
N PRO A 73 -8.79 -12.48 15.12
CA PRO A 73 -8.08 -13.69 15.50
C PRO A 73 -7.19 -14.22 14.36
N GLY A 74 -5.91 -14.44 14.65
CA GLY A 74 -4.94 -14.93 13.68
C GLY A 74 -4.22 -13.84 12.86
N GLU A 75 -4.66 -12.57 12.89
CA GLU A 75 -3.94 -11.49 12.25
C GLU A 75 -2.63 -11.19 13.01
N PRO A 76 -1.48 -11.23 12.34
CA PRO A 76 -0.23 -10.82 12.98
C PRO A 76 -0.17 -9.29 13.11
N LEU A 77 0.38 -8.85 14.22
CA LEU A 77 0.71 -7.43 14.40
C LEU A 77 1.79 -7.04 13.39
N PRO A 78 1.61 -5.92 12.65
CA PRO A 78 2.71 -5.35 11.86
C PRO A 78 3.91 -5.07 12.76
N HIS A 79 5.10 -5.40 12.29
CA HIS A 79 6.32 -5.09 13.03
C HIS A 79 7.35 -4.53 12.07
N THR A 80 8.15 -3.60 12.53
CA THR A 80 9.27 -3.09 11.75
C THR A 80 10.57 -3.57 12.37
N LEU A 81 11.52 -3.88 11.52
CA LEU A 81 12.80 -4.46 11.92
C LEU A 81 13.92 -3.42 12.05
N LYS A 82 13.67 -2.16 11.67
CA LYS A 82 14.71 -1.12 11.61
C LYS A 82 14.22 0.19 12.20
N GLY A 83 15.10 0.90 12.88
CA GLY A 83 14.86 2.22 13.47
C GLY A 83 14.77 3.37 12.45
N HIS A 84 14.13 3.14 11.30
CA HIS A 84 13.99 4.12 10.25
C HIS A 84 12.64 4.00 9.56
N VAL A 85 11.94 5.10 9.40
CA VAL A 85 10.72 5.20 8.60
C VAL A 85 11.07 5.98 7.33
N PRO A 86 11.11 5.31 6.16
CA PRO A 86 11.49 5.94 4.90
C PRO A 86 10.40 6.87 4.38
N PHE A 87 10.78 7.76 3.47
CA PHE A 87 9.81 8.42 2.59
C PHE A 87 9.16 7.40 1.66
N THR A 88 7.89 7.62 1.35
CA THR A 88 7.15 6.71 0.48
C THR A 88 6.97 7.26 -0.94
N GLY A 89 7.60 8.39 -1.28
CA GLY A 89 7.49 9.00 -2.60
C GLY A 89 8.01 8.10 -3.72
N ALA A 90 9.16 7.45 -3.52
CA ALA A 90 9.70 6.51 -4.49
C ALA A 90 8.83 5.24 -4.63
N ALA A 91 8.35 4.70 -3.51
CA ALA A 91 7.41 3.57 -3.51
C ALA A 91 6.06 3.93 -4.15
N THR A 92 5.56 5.15 -3.90
CA THR A 92 4.35 5.69 -4.53
C THR A 92 4.52 5.79 -6.03
N SER A 93 5.67 6.27 -6.50
CA SER A 93 6.01 6.34 -7.92
C SER A 93 6.07 4.95 -8.56
N ALA A 94 6.76 4.02 -7.90
CA ALA A 94 6.88 2.64 -8.36
C ALA A 94 5.52 1.93 -8.45
N TYR A 95 4.66 2.15 -7.48
CA TYR A 95 3.31 1.60 -7.49
C TYR A 95 2.43 2.21 -8.58
N ALA A 96 2.54 3.51 -8.83
CA ALA A 96 1.80 4.18 -9.91
C ALA A 96 2.22 3.66 -11.30
N GLU A 97 3.52 3.37 -11.53
CA GLU A 97 3.99 2.69 -12.75
C GLU A 97 3.38 1.29 -12.87
N ALA A 98 3.37 0.52 -11.78
CA ALA A 98 2.78 -0.81 -11.75
C ALA A 98 1.26 -0.79 -11.99
N TYR A 99 0.58 0.20 -11.45
CA TYR A 99 -0.86 0.40 -11.66
C TYR A 99 -1.15 0.73 -13.13
N ALA A 100 -0.40 1.66 -13.73
CA ALA A 100 -0.51 2.00 -15.14
C ALA A 100 -0.18 0.80 -16.06
N ALA A 101 0.72 -0.09 -15.64
CA ALA A 101 1.12 -1.29 -16.36
C ALA A 101 0.19 -2.50 -16.13
N GLY A 102 -0.83 -2.39 -15.25
CA GLY A 102 -1.77 -3.47 -14.94
C GLY A 102 -1.23 -4.55 -14.00
N VAL A 103 -0.13 -4.29 -13.27
CA VAL A 103 0.51 -5.21 -12.32
C VAL A 103 0.53 -4.67 -10.89
N ALA A 104 -0.45 -3.86 -10.54
CA ALA A 104 -0.51 -3.17 -9.25
C ALA A 104 -0.55 -4.13 -8.05
N ARG A 105 -1.35 -5.20 -8.10
CA ARG A 105 -1.56 -6.08 -6.95
C ARG A 105 -0.28 -6.77 -6.46
N PRO A 106 0.50 -7.47 -7.30
CA PRO A 106 1.75 -8.08 -6.87
C PRO A 106 2.78 -7.05 -6.40
N VAL A 107 2.87 -5.89 -7.03
CA VAL A 107 3.79 -4.81 -6.61
C VAL A 107 3.39 -4.24 -5.25
N ARG A 108 2.10 -3.99 -5.00
CA ARG A 108 1.60 -3.56 -3.70
C ARG A 108 2.00 -4.53 -2.59
N ARG A 109 1.78 -5.83 -2.80
CA ARG A 109 2.16 -6.88 -1.87
C ARG A 109 3.65 -6.82 -1.53
N LYS A 110 4.50 -6.79 -2.55
CA LYS A 110 5.96 -6.71 -2.37
C LYS A 110 6.39 -5.46 -1.62
N LEU A 111 5.77 -4.31 -1.85
CA LEU A 111 6.12 -3.07 -1.16
C LEU A 111 5.76 -3.12 0.33
N PHE A 112 4.58 -3.62 0.69
CA PHE A 112 4.21 -3.82 2.10
C PHE A 112 5.12 -4.85 2.79
N GLU A 113 5.33 -6.02 2.19
CA GLU A 113 6.21 -7.07 2.72
C GLU A 113 7.67 -6.58 2.83
N ALA A 114 8.14 -5.81 1.84
CA ALA A 114 9.50 -5.26 1.85
C ALA A 114 9.74 -4.37 3.06
N PHE A 115 8.81 -3.48 3.38
CA PHE A 115 8.95 -2.61 4.54
C PHE A 115 8.67 -3.35 5.85
N TRP A 116 7.49 -3.98 5.98
CA TRP A 116 7.01 -4.51 7.26
C TRP A 116 7.68 -5.82 7.67
N ASP A 117 7.98 -6.70 6.73
CA ASP A 117 8.58 -8.02 7.04
C ASP A 117 10.11 -8.00 6.90
N ASN A 118 10.64 -7.21 5.96
CA ASN A 118 12.05 -7.24 5.60
C ASN A 118 12.81 -5.96 5.96
N GLY A 119 12.14 -4.91 6.42
CA GLY A 119 12.74 -3.62 6.79
C GLY A 119 13.50 -2.95 5.63
N VAL A 120 13.01 -3.10 4.41
CA VAL A 120 13.60 -2.48 3.22
C VAL A 120 13.34 -0.98 3.24
N ASP A 121 14.36 -0.21 2.86
CA ASP A 121 14.21 1.23 2.68
C ASP A 121 13.45 1.52 1.38
N LEU A 122 12.22 2.00 1.52
CA LEU A 122 11.34 2.33 0.40
C LEU A 122 11.66 3.67 -0.28
N ASP A 123 12.63 4.42 0.23
CA ASP A 123 13.12 5.65 -0.39
C ASP A 123 14.30 5.39 -1.35
N ASP A 124 14.98 4.24 -1.24
CA ASP A 124 16.07 3.89 -2.17
C ASP A 124 15.54 3.40 -3.53
N ALA A 125 15.57 4.30 -4.50
CA ALA A 125 15.15 4.02 -5.88
C ALA A 125 15.86 2.80 -6.50
N ARG A 126 17.13 2.53 -6.14
CA ARG A 126 17.88 1.38 -6.69
C ARG A 126 17.36 0.07 -6.12
N VAL A 127 17.03 0.07 -4.83
CA VAL A 127 16.42 -1.07 -4.17
C VAL A 127 15.07 -1.38 -4.79
N LEU A 128 14.21 -0.38 -4.96
CA LEU A 128 12.88 -0.55 -5.57
C LEU A 128 12.96 -1.04 -7.02
N ARG A 129 13.88 -0.50 -7.82
CA ARG A 129 14.09 -0.94 -9.21
C ARG A 129 14.53 -2.39 -9.31
N THR A 130 15.34 -2.87 -8.37
CA THR A 130 15.75 -4.27 -8.30
C THR A 130 14.62 -5.18 -7.81
N LEU A 131 13.93 -4.75 -6.75
CA LEU A 131 12.85 -5.52 -6.12
C LEU A 131 11.67 -5.77 -7.05
N LEU A 132 11.31 -4.78 -7.87
CA LEU A 132 10.06 -4.77 -8.64
C LEU A 132 10.23 -5.04 -10.13
N ALA A 133 11.48 -5.17 -10.63
CA ALA A 133 11.76 -5.31 -12.06
C ALA A 133 10.96 -6.42 -12.73
N ASP A 134 10.98 -7.62 -12.16
CA ASP A 134 10.32 -8.80 -12.73
C ASP A 134 8.79 -8.65 -12.82
N ASP A 135 8.18 -7.90 -11.92
CA ASP A 135 6.74 -7.66 -11.95
C ASP A 135 6.39 -6.58 -12.99
N LEU A 136 7.18 -5.52 -13.07
CA LEU A 136 6.99 -4.47 -14.08
C LEU A 136 7.14 -5.03 -15.51
N LEU A 137 8.08 -5.93 -15.72
CA LEU A 137 8.29 -6.60 -17.02
C LEU A 137 7.12 -7.50 -17.46
N LYS A 138 6.27 -7.93 -16.53
CA LYS A 138 5.03 -8.67 -16.84
C LYS A 138 3.87 -7.75 -17.25
N GLY A 139 4.01 -6.45 -17.00
CA GLY A 139 2.97 -5.47 -17.27
C GLY A 139 2.92 -4.97 -18.71
N SER A 140 1.96 -4.12 -19.02
CA SER A 140 1.71 -3.55 -20.34
C SER A 140 1.99 -2.05 -20.37
N SER A 141 3.17 -1.62 -19.89
CA SER A 141 3.57 -0.21 -19.94
C SER A 141 3.91 0.24 -21.36
N THR A 142 3.62 1.50 -21.70
CA THR A 142 4.07 2.15 -22.92
C THR A 142 5.40 2.90 -22.75
N SER A 143 5.90 3.01 -21.52
CA SER A 143 7.17 3.66 -21.22
C SER A 143 8.32 2.69 -21.42
N GLU A 144 9.25 3.00 -22.33
CA GLU A 144 10.39 2.11 -22.64
C GLU A 144 11.20 1.70 -21.40
N PRO A 145 11.58 2.60 -20.48
CA PRO A 145 12.30 2.19 -19.28
C PRO A 145 11.52 1.18 -18.41
N VAL A 146 10.20 1.26 -18.38
CA VAL A 146 9.35 0.34 -17.59
C VAL A 146 9.22 -1.01 -18.29
N TRP A 147 8.72 -1.06 -19.53
CA TRP A 147 8.44 -2.33 -20.21
C TRP A 147 9.71 -3.09 -20.64
N ARG A 148 10.80 -2.37 -20.94
CA ARG A 148 12.03 -2.99 -21.44
C ARG A 148 13.02 -3.34 -20.34
N TRP A 149 13.07 -2.51 -19.29
CA TRP A 149 14.08 -2.64 -18.25
C TRP A 149 13.48 -2.91 -16.84
N GLY A 150 12.15 -2.92 -16.71
CA GLY A 150 11.47 -3.11 -15.44
C GLY A 150 11.74 -1.98 -14.44
N HIS A 151 12.07 -0.77 -14.91
CA HIS A 151 12.35 0.33 -14.02
C HIS A 151 11.06 0.79 -13.32
N ALA A 152 10.99 0.62 -12.01
CA ALA A 152 9.83 0.96 -11.20
C ALA A 152 9.72 2.47 -10.91
N CYS A 153 10.83 3.18 -10.89
CA CYS A 153 10.92 4.63 -10.71
C CYS A 153 12.19 5.15 -11.40
N ASP A 154 12.33 6.46 -11.51
CA ASP A 154 13.58 7.06 -11.99
C ASP A 154 14.70 6.96 -10.93
N VAL A 155 15.87 7.49 -11.23
CA VAL A 155 17.04 7.39 -10.32
C VAL A 155 16.91 8.25 -9.07
N THR A 156 15.98 9.18 -9.05
CA THR A 156 15.66 10.07 -7.91
C THR A 156 14.42 9.62 -7.15
N GLY A 157 13.80 8.50 -7.54
CA GLY A 157 12.57 7.97 -6.94
C GLY A 157 11.28 8.53 -7.55
N GLY A 158 11.36 9.40 -8.55
CA GLY A 158 10.20 9.97 -9.22
C GLY A 158 9.53 9.01 -10.22
N PRO A 159 8.30 9.31 -10.70
CA PRO A 159 7.64 8.53 -11.74
C PRO A 159 8.32 8.75 -13.09
N ILE A 160 8.36 7.69 -13.91
CA ILE A 160 8.98 7.68 -15.24
C ILE A 160 7.96 8.06 -16.32
N SER A 161 6.77 7.49 -16.23
CA SER A 161 5.73 7.68 -17.24
C SER A 161 4.80 8.86 -16.91
N GLY A 162 4.29 9.53 -17.96
CA GLY A 162 3.25 10.53 -17.77
C GLY A 162 1.98 9.96 -17.14
N ALA A 163 1.66 8.68 -17.40
CA ALA A 163 0.52 8.00 -16.80
C ALA A 163 0.68 7.90 -15.28
N ALA A 164 1.83 7.44 -14.79
CA ALA A 164 2.10 7.36 -13.35
C ALA A 164 2.07 8.74 -12.68
N TRP A 165 2.64 9.75 -13.33
CA TRP A 165 2.60 11.13 -12.83
C TRP A 165 1.17 11.65 -12.66
N HIS A 166 0.30 11.40 -13.66
CA HIS A 166 -1.12 11.79 -13.57
C HIS A 166 -1.85 11.03 -12.46
N LEU A 167 -1.61 9.72 -12.32
CA LEU A 167 -2.21 8.90 -11.27
C LEU A 167 -1.86 9.44 -9.88
N ILE A 168 -0.59 9.70 -9.59
CA ILE A 168 -0.14 10.23 -8.29
C ILE A 168 -0.84 11.55 -7.96
N ARG A 169 -0.86 12.47 -8.91
CA ARG A 169 -1.51 13.77 -8.74
C ARG A 169 -3.02 13.63 -8.49
N ASP A 170 -3.68 12.80 -9.28
CA ASP A 170 -5.14 12.64 -9.21
C ASP A 170 -5.54 11.89 -7.94
N TRP A 171 -4.79 10.85 -7.53
CA TRP A 171 -5.00 10.15 -6.27
C TRP A 171 -4.85 11.07 -5.07
N ARG A 172 -3.81 11.90 -5.07
CA ARG A 172 -3.58 12.87 -4.01
C ARG A 172 -4.69 13.90 -3.90
N SER A 173 -5.13 14.47 -5.03
CA SER A 173 -6.24 15.42 -5.05
C SER A 173 -7.53 14.80 -4.50
N GLN A 174 -7.90 13.62 -5.01
CA GLN A 174 -9.10 12.91 -4.56
C GLN A 174 -9.05 12.50 -3.08
N TRP A 175 -7.88 12.09 -2.60
CA TRP A 175 -7.67 11.77 -1.19
C TRP A 175 -7.84 12.99 -0.28
N GLN A 176 -7.32 14.15 -0.70
CA GLN A 176 -7.51 15.40 0.03
C GLN A 176 -8.98 15.80 0.09
N ASP A 177 -9.72 15.61 -0.99
CA ASP A 177 -11.16 15.92 -1.06
C ASP A 177 -12.00 15.05 -0.09
N VAL A 178 -11.51 13.85 0.26
CA VAL A 178 -12.21 12.93 1.19
C VAL A 178 -11.65 12.91 2.61
N GLY A 179 -10.83 13.89 2.98
CA GLY A 179 -10.40 14.11 4.36
C GLY A 179 -8.91 13.92 4.64
N GLY A 180 -8.10 13.49 3.66
CA GLY A 180 -6.64 13.48 3.76
C GLY A 180 -6.06 12.57 4.85
N THR A 181 -6.72 11.47 5.19
CA THR A 181 -6.28 10.49 6.21
C THR A 181 -6.06 9.12 5.56
N VAL A 182 -5.19 8.29 6.11
CA VAL A 182 -4.97 6.91 5.67
C VAL A 182 -5.17 5.92 6.83
N PRO A 183 -5.73 4.73 6.54
CA PRO A 183 -6.42 4.38 5.31
C PRO A 183 -7.75 5.11 5.15
N THR A 184 -8.15 5.39 3.93
CA THR A 184 -9.51 5.85 3.60
C THR A 184 -10.13 4.91 2.59
N LEU A 185 -11.39 4.52 2.80
CA LEU A 185 -12.16 3.70 1.87
C LEU A 185 -13.28 4.55 1.26
N ILE A 186 -13.59 4.29 -0.01
CA ILE A 186 -14.90 4.66 -0.58
C ILE A 186 -15.66 3.38 -0.88
N VAL A 187 -16.82 3.27 -0.27
CA VAL A 187 -17.75 2.15 -0.44
C VAL A 187 -19.13 2.73 -0.70
N ASP A 188 -19.74 2.36 -1.81
CA ASP A 188 -21.05 2.88 -2.24
C ASP A 188 -21.14 4.42 -2.18
N GLY A 189 -20.04 5.09 -2.57
CA GLY A 189 -19.94 6.55 -2.59
C GLY A 189 -19.77 7.23 -1.24
N ARG A 190 -19.58 6.45 -0.16
CA ARG A 190 -19.34 6.96 1.20
C ARG A 190 -17.90 6.75 1.62
N ALA A 191 -17.32 7.76 2.26
CA ALA A 191 -15.99 7.66 2.85
C ALA A 191 -16.06 7.01 4.24
N VAL A 192 -15.14 6.05 4.48
CA VAL A 192 -14.87 5.47 5.79
C VAL A 192 -13.37 5.67 6.05
N ILE A 193 -12.98 6.25 7.20
CA ILE A 193 -11.67 6.88 7.38
C ILE A 193 -10.94 6.30 8.59
N GLY A 194 -9.62 6.10 8.47
CA GLY A 194 -8.75 5.74 9.58
C GLY A 194 -9.11 4.39 10.22
N VAL A 195 -9.30 4.39 11.51
CA VAL A 195 -9.64 3.18 12.29
C VAL A 195 -10.98 2.60 11.86
N ASP A 196 -11.97 3.43 11.60
CA ASP A 196 -13.30 2.99 11.14
C ASP A 196 -13.20 2.24 9.80
N ALA A 197 -12.26 2.63 8.93
CA ALA A 197 -12.00 1.93 7.67
C ALA A 197 -11.50 0.50 7.91
N VAL A 198 -10.59 0.34 8.84
CA VAL A 198 -10.04 -0.96 9.23
C VAL A 198 -11.14 -1.83 9.87
N ASP A 199 -11.92 -1.28 10.79
CA ASP A 199 -12.99 -2.01 11.47
C ASP A 199 -14.11 -2.43 10.50
N TRP A 200 -14.43 -1.56 9.54
CA TRP A 200 -15.37 -1.89 8.48
C TRP A 200 -14.89 -3.09 7.65
N LEU A 201 -13.60 -3.10 7.23
CA LEU A 201 -13.02 -4.24 6.50
C LEU A 201 -13.08 -5.52 7.34
N GLY A 202 -12.76 -5.44 8.63
CA GLY A 202 -12.86 -6.57 9.55
C GLY A 202 -14.29 -7.11 9.68
N THR A 203 -15.29 -6.22 9.67
CA THR A 203 -16.70 -6.61 9.67
C THR A 203 -17.06 -7.32 8.36
N GLN A 204 -16.57 -6.83 7.21
CA GLN A 204 -16.80 -7.48 5.93
C GLN A 204 -16.22 -8.89 5.87
N LEU A 205 -15.06 -9.15 6.47
CA LEU A 205 -14.50 -10.49 6.57
C LEU A 205 -15.38 -11.40 7.43
N ARG A 206 -15.76 -10.97 8.63
CA ARG A 206 -16.62 -11.74 9.54
C ARG A 206 -17.98 -12.09 8.93
N GLU A 207 -18.64 -11.14 8.27
CA GLU A 207 -19.94 -11.35 7.61
C GLU A 207 -19.87 -12.38 6.48
N ARG A 208 -18.70 -12.56 5.87
CA ARG A 208 -18.45 -13.56 4.82
C ARG A 208 -17.92 -14.88 5.38
N GLY A 209 -17.70 -14.97 6.70
CA GLY A 209 -17.10 -16.16 7.33
C GLY A 209 -15.64 -16.39 6.89
N LEU A 210 -14.94 -15.31 6.54
CA LEU A 210 -13.55 -15.36 6.11
C LEU A 210 -12.65 -15.18 7.32
N ASP A 211 -11.71 -16.11 7.49
CA ASP A 211 -10.63 -15.94 8.45
C ASP A 211 -9.67 -14.85 7.93
N ALA A 212 -9.37 -13.91 8.81
CA ALA A 212 -8.37 -12.91 8.51
C ALA A 212 -7.01 -13.61 8.43
N TRP A 213 -6.44 -13.63 7.24
CA TRP A 213 -5.12 -14.12 6.98
C TRP A 213 -4.88 -15.62 7.30
N ASP A 214 -5.10 -16.45 6.31
CA ASP A 214 -4.52 -17.79 6.25
C ASP A 214 -3.12 -17.70 5.65
N ASP A 215 -2.13 -18.35 6.27
CA ASP A 215 -0.74 -18.47 5.78
C ASP A 215 -0.65 -19.17 4.39
N ARG A 216 -1.76 -19.68 3.87
CA ARG A 216 -1.86 -20.28 2.52
C ARG A 216 -1.39 -19.37 1.39
N GLY A 217 -1.31 -18.05 1.62
CA GLY A 217 -0.75 -17.10 0.65
C GLY A 217 0.77 -17.20 0.49
N ARG A 218 1.50 -17.84 1.38
CA ARG A 218 2.96 -17.99 1.30
C ARG A 218 3.42 -19.11 0.39
N GLU A 219 2.63 -20.14 0.22
CA GLU A 219 3.04 -21.33 -0.58
C GLU A 219 2.92 -21.12 -2.11
N HIS A 220 2.16 -20.14 -2.57
CA HIS A 220 1.98 -19.86 -4.01
C HIS A 220 2.98 -18.85 -4.58
N SER A 221 3.88 -18.27 -3.78
CA SER A 221 4.92 -17.34 -4.22
C SER A 221 6.29 -18.02 -4.42
N ALA A 222 6.39 -19.33 -4.21
CA ALA A 222 7.64 -20.10 -4.29
C ALA A 222 7.68 -21.09 -5.47
N ALA A 223 6.82 -20.91 -6.49
CA ALA A 223 6.82 -21.73 -7.70
C ALA A 223 7.08 -20.88 -8.97
#